data_e41c4e797db0b4ca3ffea1a11b66fcfe
#
_entry.id   e41c4e797db0b4ca3ffea1a11b66fcfe
#
_cell.length_a   1.000
_cell.length_b   1.000
_cell.length_c   1.000
_cell.angle_alpha   90.00
_cell.angle_beta   90.00
_cell.angle_gamma   90.00
#
_symmetry.space_group_name_H-M   'P 1'
#
loop_
_entity.id
_entity.type
_entity.pdbx_description
1 polymer ?
#
loop_
_entity_poly.entity_id
_entity_poly.type
_entity_poly.pdbx_seq_one_letter_code
_entity_poly.pdbx_strand_id
1 'polypeptide(L)' 'MIKIRLRYVDDEKGKEELNIALKKIEKEFDIISKSKSYQDSRGSKYSRIYLDLKNK' A
#
# COMPACT_ATOMS: atom_id res chain seq x y z
N MET A 1 5.11 -15.34 -6.72
CA MET A 1 4.90 -13.90 -6.51
C MET A 1 3.53 -13.65 -5.92
N ILE A 2 3.48 -12.80 -4.90
CA ILE A 2 2.24 -12.44 -4.23
C ILE A 2 1.87 -11.03 -4.65
N LYS A 3 0.63 -10.82 -5.06
CA LYS A 3 0.14 -9.49 -5.42
C LYS A 3 -0.91 -9.07 -4.42
N ILE A 4 -0.72 -7.91 -3.82
CA ILE A 4 -1.68 -7.39 -2.85
C ILE A 4 -2.08 -5.97 -3.22
N ARG A 5 -3.25 -5.59 -2.72
CA ARG A 5 -3.77 -4.23 -2.83
C ARG A 5 -4.00 -3.69 -1.44
N LEU A 6 -3.46 -2.52 -1.17
CA LEU A 6 -3.69 -1.82 0.09
C LEU A 6 -4.56 -0.61 -0.16
N ARG A 7 -5.67 -0.52 0.54
CA ARG A 7 -6.53 0.66 0.52
C ARG A 7 -6.29 1.43 1.82
N TYR A 8 -6.25 2.72 1.71
CA TYR A 8 -6.02 3.59 2.85
C TYR A 8 -6.79 4.90 2.70
N VAL A 9 -7.04 5.55 3.82
CA VAL A 9 -7.66 6.88 3.80
C VAL A 9 -6.62 7.88 3.34
N ASP A 10 -6.94 8.66 2.31
CA ASP A 10 -5.99 9.59 1.68
C ASP A 10 -5.93 10.92 2.41
N ASP A 11 -5.49 10.86 3.65
CA ASP A 11 -5.20 12.03 4.48
C ASP A 11 -3.87 11.79 5.20
N GLU A 12 -3.43 12.75 6.00
CA GLU A 12 -2.13 12.63 6.68
C GLU A 12 -2.06 11.41 7.58
N LYS A 13 -3.12 11.16 8.34
CA LYS A 13 -3.16 10.02 9.25
C LYS A 13 -3.18 8.70 8.49
N GLY A 14 -3.98 8.62 7.43
CA GLY A 14 -4.05 7.42 6.61
C GLY A 14 -2.75 7.11 5.91
N LYS A 15 -2.06 8.13 5.41
CA LYS A 15 -0.75 7.97 4.79
C LYS A 15 0.30 7.50 5.80
N GLU A 16 0.24 8.00 7.02
CA GLU A 16 1.12 7.56 8.09
C GLU A 16 0.89 6.10 8.44
N GLU A 17 -0.37 5.69 8.54
CA GLU A 17 -0.72 4.29 8.78
C GLU A 17 -0.22 3.40 7.63
N LEU A 18 -0.34 3.86 6.40
CA LEU A 18 0.17 3.14 5.24
C LEU A 18 1.68 2.94 5.33
N ASN A 19 2.42 4.00 5.68
CA ASN A 19 3.87 3.91 5.79
C ASN A 19 4.29 2.91 6.86
N ILE A 20 3.60 2.88 7.98
CA ILE A 20 3.86 1.91 9.05
C ILE A 20 3.60 0.49 8.54
N ALA A 21 2.49 0.29 7.84
CA ALA A 21 2.16 -1.02 7.27
C ALA A 21 3.21 -1.48 6.27
N LEU A 22 3.68 -0.58 5.42
CA LEU A 22 4.72 -0.91 4.43
C LEU A 22 6.02 -1.34 5.10
N LYS A 23 6.41 -0.69 6.20
CA LYS A 23 7.60 -1.08 6.94
C LYS A 23 7.45 -2.47 7.56
N LYS A 24 6.27 -2.80 8.06
CA LYS A 24 6.01 -4.13 8.60
C LYS A 24 6.07 -5.19 7.50
N ILE A 25 5.53 -4.88 6.34
CA ILE A 25 5.58 -5.78 5.19
C ILE A 25 7.02 -6.03 4.76
N GLU A 26 7.85 -4.99 4.73
CA GLU A 26 9.27 -5.10 4.36
C GLU A 26 10.03 -6.05 5.27
N LYS A 27 9.64 -6.16 6.54
CA LYS A 27 10.30 -7.07 7.47
C LYS A 27 10.06 -8.53 7.11
N GLU A 28 8.89 -8.84 6.60
CA GLU A 28 8.47 -10.22 6.37
C GLU A 28 8.57 -10.63 4.90
N PHE A 29 8.55 -9.67 4.00
CA PHE A 29 8.54 -9.92 2.56
C PHE A 29 9.52 -9.02 1.85
N ASP A 30 9.98 -9.45 0.69
CA ASP A 30 10.69 -8.57 -0.22
C ASP A 30 9.65 -7.88 -1.10
N ILE A 31 9.68 -6.56 -1.11
CA ILE A 31 8.83 -5.77 -2.00
C ILE A 31 9.54 -5.66 -3.34
N ILE A 32 9.00 -6.35 -4.35
CA ILE A 32 9.59 -6.37 -5.68
C ILE A 32 9.22 -5.11 -6.44
N SER A 33 7.97 -4.68 -6.33
CA SER A 33 7.53 -3.44 -6.94
C SER A 33 6.38 -2.84 -6.15
N LYS A 34 6.27 -1.53 -6.28
CA LYS A 34 5.22 -0.76 -5.64
C LYS A 34 4.67 0.22 -6.67
N SER A 35 3.36 0.21 -6.87
CA SER A 35 2.73 1.13 -7.79
C SER A 35 2.62 2.53 -7.17
N LYS A 36 2.30 3.52 -8.00
CA LYS A 36 1.88 4.82 -7.49
C LYS A 36 0.49 4.70 -6.88
N SER A 37 0.09 5.72 -6.13
CA SER A 37 -1.24 5.74 -5.51
C SER A 37 -2.31 6.06 -6.54
N TYR A 38 -3.43 5.37 -6.44
CA TYR A 38 -4.62 5.62 -7.25
C TYR A 38 -5.79 5.94 -6.34
N GLN A 39 -6.58 6.93 -6.69
CA GLN A 39 -7.81 7.21 -5.97
C GLN A 39 -8.85 6.17 -6.39
N ASP A 40 -9.58 5.59 -5.40
CA ASP A 40 -10.55 4.54 -5.68
C ASP A 40 -11.67 5.00 -6.61
N SER A 41 -12.23 6.14 -6.31
CA SER A 41 -13.28 6.72 -7.13
C SER A 41 -13.35 8.21 -6.90
N ARG A 42 -13.97 8.91 -7.83
CA ARG A 42 -14.11 10.35 -7.74
C ARG A 42 -14.87 10.71 -6.46
N GLY A 43 -14.27 11.58 -5.66
CA GLY A 43 -14.86 12.01 -4.40
C GLY A 43 -14.68 11.04 -3.25
N SER A 44 -14.05 9.89 -3.48
CA SER A 44 -13.75 8.95 -2.41
C SER A 44 -12.60 9.45 -1.55
N LYS A 45 -12.68 9.19 -0.25
CA LYS A 45 -11.57 9.47 0.66
C LYS A 45 -10.51 8.38 0.66
N TYR A 46 -10.74 7.27 -0.05
CA TYR A 46 -9.82 6.15 -0.11
C TYR A 46 -8.96 6.20 -1.36
N SER A 47 -7.71 5.83 -1.17
CA SER A 47 -6.79 5.57 -2.27
C SER A 47 -6.23 4.16 -2.11
N ARG A 48 -5.56 3.67 -3.15
CA ARG A 48 -4.99 2.32 -3.13
C ARG A 48 -3.63 2.30 -3.77
N ILE A 49 -2.82 1.35 -3.33
CA ILE A 49 -1.58 1.01 -4.00
C ILE A 49 -1.52 -0.49 -4.18
N TYR A 50 -0.73 -0.90 -5.15
CA TYR A 50 -0.52 -2.31 -5.47
C TYR A 50 0.92 -2.67 -5.19
N LEU A 51 1.13 -3.83 -4.57
CA LEU A 51 2.46 -4.33 -4.27
C LEU A 51 2.65 -5.71 -4.87
N ASP A 52 3.83 -5.96 -5.41
CA ASP A 52 4.28 -7.29 -5.78
C ASP A 52 5.29 -7.73 -4.74
N LEU A 53 5.04 -8.85 -4.09
CA LEU A 53 5.83 -9.35 -2.97
C LEU A 53 6.40 -10.72 -3.27
N LYS A 54 7.48 -11.02 -2.59
CA LYS A 54 8.11 -12.33 -2.59
C LYS A 54 8.44 -12.69 -1.15
N ASN A 55 8.30 -13.95 -0.78
CA ASN A 55 8.72 -14.40 0.54
C ASN A 55 10.22 -14.24 0.70
N LYS A 56 10.63 -13.81 1.87
CA LYS A 56 12.05 -13.76 2.21
C LYS A 56 12.61 -15.14 2.45
#